data_b6d91bb5b60f4ba6e7105d1f0af02a94
#
_entry.id   b6d91bb5b60f4ba6e7105d1f0af02a94
#
_cell.length_a   1.000
_cell.length_b   1.000
_cell.length_c   1.000
_cell.angle_alpha   90.00
_cell.angle_beta   90.00
_cell.angle_gamma   90.00
#
_symmetry.space_group_name_H-M   'P 1'
#
loop_
_entity.id
_entity.type
_entity.pdbx_description
1 polymer ?
#
loop_
_entity_poly.entity_id
_entity_poly.type
_entity_poly.pdbx_seq_one_letter_code
_entity_poly.pdbx_strand_id
1 'polypeptide(L)'
;MIRQCVMMQAREKAMKFLITMFRDEDGMYVAECPSIPGCVSQGRTEEEAERNVRDAIRECLEVRAEKGMPLTVTIREVEVPV
;
A
#
# COMPACT_ATOMS: atom_id res chain seq x y z
N MET A 1 -26.75 -15.45 11.02
CA MET A 1 -27.05 -14.53 10.15
C MET A 1 -26.57 -13.20 10.44
N ILE A 2 -27.04 -12.61 11.44
CA ILE A 2 -26.61 -11.32 11.79
C ILE A 2 -25.16 -11.19 11.97
N ARG A 3 -24.57 -12.24 12.39
CA ARG A 3 -23.18 -12.28 12.56
C ARG A 3 -22.41 -11.98 11.35
N GLN A 4 -22.90 -12.34 10.22
CA GLN A 4 -22.23 -12.06 9.02
C GLN A 4 -22.16 -10.63 8.71
N CYS A 5 -23.19 -9.88 9.01
CA CYS A 5 -23.17 -8.47 8.79
C CYS A 5 -22.11 -7.81 9.63
N VAL A 6 -21.95 -8.28 10.83
CA VAL A 6 -20.95 -7.73 11.68
C VAL A 6 -19.58 -7.95 11.12
N MET A 7 -19.33 -9.11 10.60
CA MET A 7 -18.07 -9.39 10.03
C MET A 7 -17.80 -8.55 8.83
N MET A 8 -18.82 -8.32 8.01
CA MET A 8 -18.63 -7.49 6.87
C MET A 8 -18.27 -6.09 7.26
N GLN A 9 -18.88 -5.58 8.30
CA GLN A 9 -18.58 -4.26 8.75
C GLN A 9 -17.13 -4.16 9.20
N ALA A 10 -16.63 -5.18 9.85
CA ALA A 10 -15.27 -5.18 10.28
C ALA A 10 -14.33 -5.12 9.10
N ARG A 11 -14.68 -5.82 8.04
CA ARG A 11 -13.84 -5.81 6.87
C ARG A 11 -13.90 -4.53 6.10
N GLU A 12 -14.91 -3.73 6.31
CA GLU A 12 -15.02 -2.47 5.62
C GLU A 12 -14.17 -1.40 6.24
N LYS A 13 -13.60 -1.65 7.39
CA LYS A 13 -12.69 -0.71 7.95
C LYS A 13 -11.50 -0.60 7.05
N ALA A 14 -11.15 0.58 6.65
CA ALA A 14 -10.05 0.80 5.72
C ALA A 14 -8.99 1.66 6.35
N MET A 15 -7.74 1.35 6.07
CA MET A 15 -6.62 2.18 6.47
C MET A 15 -6.17 2.95 5.25
N LYS A 16 -5.71 4.16 5.46
CA LYS A 16 -5.21 4.99 4.38
C LYS A 16 -3.70 4.90 4.32
N PHE A 17 -3.20 4.68 3.11
CA PHE A 17 -1.76 4.64 2.90
C PHE A 17 -1.39 5.66 1.83
N LEU A 18 -0.28 6.33 2.04
CA LEU A 18 0.26 7.21 1.02
C LEU A 18 1.10 6.38 0.08
N ILE A 19 0.97 6.64 -1.21
CA ILE A 19 1.83 5.98 -2.18
C ILE A 19 2.52 7.04 -3.01
N THR A 20 3.68 6.70 -3.54
CA THR A 20 4.37 7.54 -4.51
C THR A 20 4.21 6.89 -5.86
N MET A 21 4.26 7.69 -6.91
CA MET A 21 4.08 7.18 -8.25
C MET A 21 4.97 7.96 -9.20
N PHE A 22 5.64 7.26 -10.08
CA PHE A 22 6.44 7.92 -11.10
C PHE A 22 6.44 7.04 -12.34
N ARG A 23 6.81 7.64 -13.46
CA ARG A 23 6.85 6.94 -14.73
C ARG A 23 8.29 6.60 -15.02
N ASP A 24 8.57 5.34 -15.33
CA ASP A 24 9.92 4.92 -15.55
C ASP A 24 10.32 5.11 -17.02
N GLU A 25 11.51 4.70 -17.37
CA GLU A 25 12.06 4.89 -18.70
C GLU A 25 11.27 4.17 -19.78
N ASP A 26 10.65 3.08 -19.41
CA ASP A 26 9.88 2.28 -20.35
C ASP A 26 8.44 2.76 -20.48
N GLY A 27 8.08 3.82 -19.80
CA GLY A 27 6.73 4.34 -19.86
C GLY A 27 5.76 3.68 -18.90
N MET A 28 6.26 2.82 -18.02
CA MET A 28 5.42 2.19 -17.03
C MET A 28 5.31 3.09 -15.81
N TYR A 29 4.15 3.04 -15.16
CA TYR A 29 3.98 3.77 -13.91
C TYR A 29 4.35 2.85 -12.77
N VAL A 30 5.20 3.34 -11.88
CA VAL A 30 5.67 2.57 -10.74
C VAL A 30 5.09 3.19 -9.49
N ALA A 31 4.43 2.38 -8.67
CA ALA A 31 3.79 2.85 -7.44
C ALA A 31 4.45 2.16 -6.27
N GLU A 32 4.68 2.91 -5.22
CA GLU A 32 5.36 2.39 -4.05
C GLU A 32 4.68 2.89 -2.80
N CYS A 33 4.62 2.07 -1.77
CA CYS A 33 4.09 2.48 -0.48
C CYS A 33 5.25 2.64 0.48
N PRO A 34 5.68 3.88 0.75
CA PRO A 34 6.88 4.09 1.56
C PRO A 34 6.76 3.59 2.99
N SER A 35 5.56 3.52 3.54
CA SER A 35 5.40 3.05 4.90
C SER A 35 5.53 1.53 5.03
N ILE A 36 5.58 0.83 3.90
CA ILE A 36 5.76 -0.62 3.90
C ILE A 36 6.96 -0.92 3.02
N PRO A 37 8.13 -1.12 3.60
CA PRO A 37 9.34 -1.33 2.80
C PRO A 37 9.20 -2.50 1.84
N GLY A 38 9.62 -2.29 0.62
CA GLY A 38 9.55 -3.33 -0.39
C GLY A 38 8.22 -3.47 -1.09
N CYS A 39 7.24 -2.64 -0.75
CA CYS A 39 5.92 -2.72 -1.36
C CYS A 39 5.88 -1.84 -2.60
N VAL A 40 6.12 -2.45 -3.75
CA VAL A 40 6.23 -1.75 -5.03
C VAL A 40 5.40 -2.51 -6.06
N SER A 41 4.78 -1.79 -6.96
CA SER A 41 4.07 -2.42 -8.06
C SER A 41 4.11 -1.48 -9.26
N GLN A 42 3.61 -1.92 -10.39
CA GLN A 42 3.64 -1.09 -11.58
C GLN A 42 2.44 -1.39 -12.47
N GLY A 43 2.21 -0.53 -13.43
CA GLY A 43 1.12 -0.68 -14.37
C GLY A 43 1.36 0.18 -15.58
N ARG A 44 0.58 -0.04 -16.61
CA ARG A 44 0.69 0.73 -17.84
C ARG A 44 0.05 2.09 -17.73
N THR A 45 -0.88 2.24 -16.80
CA THR A 45 -1.53 3.52 -16.52
C THR A 45 -1.43 3.78 -15.03
N GLU A 46 -1.72 5.02 -14.63
CA GLU A 46 -1.71 5.36 -13.21
C GLU A 46 -2.76 4.56 -12.47
N GLU A 47 -3.92 4.38 -13.07
CA GLU A 47 -5.01 3.64 -12.44
C GLU A 47 -4.63 2.18 -12.24
N GLU A 48 -3.94 1.61 -13.23
CA GLU A 48 -3.52 0.22 -13.12
C GLU A 48 -2.46 0.07 -12.04
N ALA A 49 -1.49 0.99 -12.01
CA ALA A 49 -0.45 0.94 -11.00
C ALA A 49 -1.05 1.09 -9.60
N GLU A 50 -2.03 1.96 -9.45
CA GLU A 50 -2.68 2.16 -8.18
C GLU A 50 -3.42 0.90 -7.73
N ARG A 51 -4.12 0.27 -8.65
CA ARG A 51 -4.83 -0.97 -8.36
C ARG A 51 -3.84 -2.05 -7.93
N ASN A 52 -2.74 -2.15 -8.67
CA ASN A 52 -1.75 -3.18 -8.39
C ASN A 52 -1.02 -2.95 -7.07
N VAL A 53 -0.72 -1.70 -6.73
CA VAL A 53 -0.06 -1.44 -5.45
C VAL A 53 -1.02 -1.66 -4.29
N ARG A 54 -2.31 -1.46 -4.51
CA ARG A 54 -3.31 -1.72 -3.48
C ARG A 54 -3.30 -3.20 -3.12
N ASP A 55 -3.23 -4.07 -4.13
CA ASP A 55 -3.15 -5.50 -3.89
C ASP A 55 -1.82 -5.87 -3.24
N ALA A 56 -0.75 -5.24 -3.67
CA ALA A 56 0.56 -5.48 -3.08
C ALA A 56 0.60 -5.10 -1.61
N ILE A 57 -0.04 -3.98 -1.26
CA ILE A 57 -0.11 -3.55 0.13
C ILE A 57 -0.81 -4.62 0.96
N ARG A 58 -1.92 -5.13 0.45
CA ARG A 58 -2.68 -6.14 1.18
C ARG A 58 -1.82 -7.38 1.42
N GLU A 59 -1.12 -7.82 0.41
CA GLU A 59 -0.27 -9.00 0.53
C GLU A 59 0.91 -8.77 1.46
N CYS A 60 1.53 -7.59 1.37
CA CYS A 60 2.65 -7.28 2.23
C CYS A 60 2.24 -7.24 3.69
N LEU A 61 1.07 -6.69 3.97
CA LEU A 61 0.60 -6.65 5.34
C LEU A 61 0.34 -8.05 5.89
N GLU A 62 -0.19 -8.93 5.06
CA GLU A 62 -0.44 -10.30 5.47
C GLU A 62 0.86 -11.02 5.81
N VAL A 63 1.85 -10.88 4.96
CA VAL A 63 3.14 -11.55 5.18
C VAL A 63 3.81 -11.02 6.43
N ARG A 64 3.77 -9.70 6.63
CA ARG A 64 4.39 -9.14 7.82
C ARG A 64 3.70 -9.57 9.09
N ALA A 65 2.38 -9.67 9.05
CA ALA A 65 1.63 -10.13 10.20
C ALA A 65 2.00 -11.59 10.53
N GLU A 66 2.11 -12.41 9.51
CA GLU A 66 2.47 -13.81 9.72
C GLU A 66 3.85 -13.98 10.33
N LYS A 67 4.78 -13.11 9.94
CA LYS A 67 6.14 -13.21 10.42
C LYS A 67 6.39 -12.42 11.70
N GLY A 68 5.36 -11.78 12.23
CA GLY A 68 5.50 -10.98 13.43
C GLY A 68 6.30 -9.72 13.23
N MET A 69 6.38 -9.24 11.99
CA MET A 69 7.11 -8.01 11.71
C MET A 69 6.20 -6.81 11.87
N PRO A 70 6.76 -5.63 12.13
CA PRO A 70 5.95 -4.43 12.17
C PRO A 70 5.23 -4.25 10.84
N LEU A 71 3.97 -3.87 10.88
CA LEU A 71 3.19 -3.75 9.66
C LEU A 71 3.65 -2.57 8.82
N THR A 72 4.01 -1.48 9.46
CA THR A 72 4.46 -0.30 8.73
C THR A 72 5.64 0.31 9.46
N VAL A 73 6.36 1.20 8.77
CA VAL A 73 7.42 1.97 9.39
C VAL A 73 6.96 3.42 9.50
N THR A 74 7.62 4.18 10.34
CA THR A 74 7.26 5.57 10.57
C THR A 74 7.80 6.42 9.43
N ILE A 75 6.96 7.30 8.91
CA ILE A 75 7.35 8.26 7.89
C ILE A 75 7.26 9.64 8.52
N ARG A 76 8.29 10.45 8.30
CA ARG A 76 8.33 11.80 8.84
C ARG A 76 8.70 12.77 7.75
N GLU A 77 8.15 13.95 7.88
CA GLU A 77 8.55 15.07 7.05
C GLU A 77 9.67 15.80 7.75
N VAL A 78 10.70 16.16 7.02
CA VAL A 78 11.82 16.92 7.55
C VAL A 78 11.99 18.14 6.72
N GLU A 79 12.19 19.26 7.37
CA GLU A 79 12.38 20.52 6.68
C GLU A 79 13.86 20.73 6.45
N VAL A 80 14.25 20.91 5.20
CA VAL A 80 15.65 21.12 4.86
C VAL A 80 15.75 22.39 4.06
N PRO A 81 16.53 23.38 4.53
CA PRO A 81 16.71 24.62 3.76
C PRO A 81 17.53 24.32 2.53
N VAL A 82 17.08 24.78 1.38
CA VAL A 82 17.83 24.59 0.13
C VAL A 82 18.00 25.88 -0.62
#